data_2802719fdf11f3c66784c52a65c88714
#
_entry.id   2802719fdf11f3c66784c52a65c88714
#
_cell.length_a   1.000
_cell.length_b   1.000
_cell.length_c   1.000
_cell.angle_alpha   90.00
_cell.angle_beta   90.00
_cell.angle_gamma   90.00
#
_symmetry.space_group_name_H-M   'P 1'
#
loop_
_entity.id
_entity.type
_entity.pdbx_description
1 polymer ?
#
loop_
_entity_poly.entity_id
_entity_poly.type
_entity_poly.pdbx_seq_one_letter_code
_entity_poly.pdbx_strand_id
1 'polypeptide(L)'
;SLPDTALYLLKSVPHPEKLRGKSQADYALLLTQAMDQNYVKFTSDSLIALALNYYTVERGDTAMCAKAQYYYGRVLRELGKDEEALSFLSSAKEMFGKIQCCKMFAMATDEIGMVNRKKKLYQESLKNFQESYAIYEELKDSVGIVRAGQNIGRAYLFQNNWDSCYFYYNNALELARKKQYPSEVSILHELGILY
;
A
#
# COMPACT_ATOMS: atom_id res chain seq x y z
N SER A 1 16.13 -10.02 5.32
CA SER A 1 15.31 -9.93 4.09
C SER A 1 15.77 -8.76 3.23
N LEU A 2 15.41 -8.74 1.92
CA LEU A 2 15.79 -7.63 1.02
C LEU A 2 15.32 -6.25 1.51
N PRO A 3 14.08 -6.09 2.06
CA PRO A 3 13.63 -4.81 2.60
C PRO A 3 14.50 -4.30 3.76
N ASP A 4 14.90 -5.18 4.68
CA ASP A 4 15.76 -4.80 5.83
C ASP A 4 17.12 -4.29 5.36
N THR A 5 17.70 -4.95 4.36
CA THR A 5 18.98 -4.54 3.77
C THR A 5 18.87 -3.17 3.11
N ALA A 6 17.78 -2.92 2.36
CA ALA A 6 17.56 -1.63 1.72
C ALA A 6 17.43 -0.50 2.74
N LEU A 7 16.65 -0.73 3.81
CA LEU A 7 16.49 0.25 4.89
C LEU A 7 17.81 0.55 5.59
N TYR A 8 18.61 -0.50 5.87
CA TYR A 8 19.93 -0.34 6.47
C TYR A 8 20.86 0.50 5.59
N LEU A 9 20.97 0.16 4.30
CA LEU A 9 21.82 0.90 3.35
C LEU A 9 21.40 2.36 3.21
N LEU A 10 20.11 2.62 3.11
CA LEU A 10 19.60 3.99 3.00
C LEU A 10 19.88 4.81 4.27
N LYS A 11 19.75 4.20 5.45
CA LYS A 11 20.10 4.87 6.72
C LYS A 11 21.60 5.09 6.90
N SER A 12 22.43 4.32 6.20
CA SER A 12 23.90 4.46 6.25
C SER A 12 24.46 5.49 5.25
N VAL A 13 23.62 6.10 4.42
CA VAL A 13 24.05 7.18 3.50
C VAL A 13 24.65 8.33 4.32
N PRO A 14 25.92 8.72 4.06
CA PRO A 14 26.54 9.80 4.81
C PRO A 14 25.97 11.16 4.38
N HIS A 15 25.70 12.01 5.36
CA HIS A 15 25.23 13.37 5.16
C HIS A 15 24.01 13.52 4.23
N PRO A 16 22.90 12.77 4.46
CA PRO A 16 21.73 12.83 3.58
C PRO A 16 21.10 14.23 3.55
N GLU A 17 21.33 15.04 4.56
CA GLU A 17 20.88 16.44 4.64
C GLU A 17 21.60 17.36 3.61
N LYS A 18 22.72 16.90 3.04
CA LYS A 18 23.45 17.63 1.98
C LYS A 18 22.96 17.30 0.57
N LEU A 19 22.14 16.26 0.41
CA LEU A 19 21.56 15.91 -0.90
C LEU A 19 20.67 17.04 -1.41
N ARG A 20 20.69 17.28 -2.73
CA ARG A 20 19.88 18.33 -3.39
C ARG A 20 19.27 17.79 -4.68
N GLY A 21 18.20 18.44 -5.12
CA GLY A 21 17.55 18.14 -6.39
C GLY A 21 17.10 16.67 -6.50
N LYS A 22 17.39 16.05 -7.64
CA LYS A 22 16.98 14.66 -7.91
C LYS A 22 17.51 13.67 -6.88
N SER A 23 18.75 13.77 -6.46
CA SER A 23 19.34 12.86 -5.48
C SER A 23 18.64 12.93 -4.13
N GLN A 24 18.19 14.10 -3.70
CA GLN A 24 17.41 14.28 -2.49
C GLN A 24 16.03 13.65 -2.63
N ALA A 25 15.38 13.85 -3.78
CA ALA A 25 14.06 13.31 -4.07
C ALA A 25 14.09 11.75 -4.15
N ASP A 26 15.07 11.21 -4.86
CA ASP A 26 15.29 9.76 -4.97
C ASP A 26 15.53 9.14 -3.59
N TYR A 27 16.40 9.73 -2.78
CA TYR A 27 16.68 9.29 -1.42
C TYR A 27 15.41 9.29 -0.55
N ALA A 28 14.66 10.39 -0.58
CA ALA A 28 13.44 10.53 0.20
C ALA A 28 12.38 9.48 -0.20
N LEU A 29 12.19 9.26 -1.50
CA LEU A 29 11.24 8.26 -2.00
C LEU A 29 11.66 6.84 -1.63
N LEU A 30 12.92 6.48 -1.86
CA LEU A 30 13.45 5.14 -1.57
C LEU A 30 13.44 4.86 -0.07
N LEU A 31 13.81 5.83 0.77
CA LEU A 31 13.79 5.66 2.21
C LEU A 31 12.36 5.50 2.72
N THR A 32 11.41 6.29 2.23
CA THR A 32 9.98 6.13 2.56
C THR A 32 9.48 4.74 2.15
N GLN A 33 9.81 4.28 0.94
CA GLN A 33 9.46 2.94 0.49
C GLN A 33 10.05 1.85 1.38
N ALA A 34 11.33 1.95 1.74
CA ALA A 34 11.99 0.98 2.60
C ALA A 34 11.41 0.99 4.03
N MET A 35 11.07 2.16 4.56
CA MET A 35 10.39 2.29 5.86
C MET A 35 9.03 1.61 5.84
N ASP A 36 8.23 1.86 4.80
CA ASP A 36 6.91 1.24 4.62
C ASP A 36 6.99 -0.29 4.54
N GLN A 37 7.93 -0.82 3.75
CA GLN A 37 8.13 -2.27 3.60
C GLN A 37 8.64 -2.96 4.88
N ASN A 38 9.23 -2.21 5.80
CA ASN A 38 9.69 -2.69 7.10
C ASN A 38 8.73 -2.33 8.25
N TYR A 39 7.51 -1.89 7.93
CA TYR A 39 6.48 -1.52 8.91
C TYR A 39 6.94 -0.45 9.92
N VAL A 40 7.88 0.43 9.51
CA VAL A 40 8.32 1.56 10.34
C VAL A 40 7.22 2.61 10.34
N LYS A 41 6.71 2.94 11.51
CA LYS A 41 5.64 3.92 11.68
C LYS A 41 6.07 5.32 11.25
N PHE A 42 5.26 5.97 10.43
CA PHE A 42 5.47 7.37 10.05
C PHE A 42 4.94 8.33 11.12
N THR A 43 5.76 9.31 11.46
CA THR A 43 5.40 10.39 12.41
C THR A 43 5.28 11.75 11.73
N SER A 44 5.71 11.85 10.47
CA SER A 44 5.69 13.07 9.64
C SER A 44 5.66 12.72 8.17
N ASP A 45 5.10 13.61 7.36
CA ASP A 45 5.13 13.56 5.89
C ASP A 45 6.33 14.31 5.26
N SER A 46 7.16 14.97 6.10
CA SER A 46 8.23 15.85 5.64
C SER A 46 9.24 15.19 4.70
N LEU A 47 9.58 13.92 4.95
CA LEU A 47 10.54 13.18 4.13
C LEU A 47 10.00 12.96 2.71
N ILE A 48 8.81 12.38 2.59
CA ILE A 48 8.22 12.06 1.28
C ILE A 48 7.78 13.32 0.53
N ALA A 49 7.49 14.42 1.24
CA ALA A 49 7.19 15.71 0.64
C ALA A 49 8.34 16.24 -0.23
N LEU A 50 9.60 15.95 0.11
CA LEU A 50 10.77 16.31 -0.73
C LEU A 50 10.68 15.64 -2.11
N ALA A 51 10.32 14.37 -2.15
CA ALA A 51 10.14 13.63 -3.40
C ALA A 51 8.92 14.14 -4.18
N LEU A 52 7.80 14.35 -3.50
CA LEU A 52 6.57 14.85 -4.13
C LEU A 52 6.81 16.20 -4.78
N ASN A 53 7.40 17.15 -4.05
CA ASN A 53 7.68 18.50 -4.56
C ASN A 53 8.57 18.47 -5.79
N TYR A 54 9.65 17.67 -5.76
CA TYR A 54 10.56 17.56 -6.90
C TYR A 54 9.85 16.98 -8.13
N TYR A 55 9.25 15.81 -8.01
CA TYR A 55 8.65 15.09 -9.14
C TYR A 55 7.36 15.73 -9.68
N THR A 56 6.68 16.56 -8.90
CA THR A 56 5.54 17.35 -9.39
C THR A 56 5.99 18.51 -10.28
N VAL A 57 7.13 19.14 -9.99
CA VAL A 57 7.67 20.26 -10.77
C VAL A 57 8.41 19.76 -12.01
N GLU A 58 9.22 18.72 -11.85
CA GLU A 58 9.98 18.06 -12.93
C GLU A 58 9.08 17.12 -13.74
N ARG A 59 8.40 17.65 -14.73
CA ARG A 59 7.37 16.95 -15.53
C ARG A 59 7.87 15.77 -16.39
N GLY A 60 9.13 15.39 -16.29
CA GLY A 60 9.76 14.39 -17.18
C GLY A 60 9.53 12.93 -16.79
N ASP A 61 9.20 12.63 -15.53
CA ASP A 61 9.09 11.25 -15.04
C ASP A 61 7.73 11.00 -14.37
N THR A 62 6.74 10.67 -15.19
CA THR A 62 5.39 10.38 -14.74
C THR A 62 5.35 9.18 -13.76
N ALA A 63 6.23 8.20 -13.94
CA ALA A 63 6.26 7.01 -13.07
C ALA A 63 6.77 7.37 -11.67
N MET A 64 7.80 8.21 -11.57
CA MET A 64 8.32 8.66 -10.29
C MET A 64 7.36 9.62 -9.59
N CYS A 65 6.70 10.50 -10.35
CA CYS A 65 5.65 11.36 -9.82
C CYS A 65 4.49 10.52 -9.24
N ALA A 66 4.01 9.52 -9.97
CA ALA A 66 2.96 8.61 -9.51
C ALA A 66 3.37 7.86 -8.23
N LYS A 67 4.63 7.37 -8.15
CA LYS A 67 5.16 6.74 -6.95
C LYS A 67 5.24 7.70 -5.77
N ALA A 68 5.71 8.92 -5.98
CA ALA A 68 5.80 9.93 -4.94
C ALA A 68 4.41 10.27 -4.38
N GLN A 69 3.41 10.43 -5.24
CA GLN A 69 2.01 10.65 -4.82
C GLN A 69 1.44 9.44 -4.07
N TYR A 70 1.72 8.22 -4.52
CA TYR A 70 1.29 7.00 -3.84
C TYR A 70 1.85 6.93 -2.41
N TYR A 71 3.17 7.07 -2.23
CA TYR A 71 3.78 6.99 -0.90
C TYR A 71 3.41 8.19 -0.02
N TYR A 72 3.19 9.37 -0.61
CA TYR A 72 2.68 10.51 0.14
C TYR A 72 1.26 10.23 0.67
N GLY A 73 0.37 9.72 -0.16
CA GLY A 73 -0.97 9.30 0.25
C GLY A 73 -0.96 8.20 1.32
N ARG A 74 -0.04 7.23 1.19
CA ARG A 74 0.18 6.18 2.21
C ARG A 74 0.56 6.77 3.57
N VAL A 75 1.53 7.68 3.59
CA VAL A 75 1.98 8.38 4.81
C VAL A 75 0.84 9.20 5.40
N LEU A 76 0.11 9.96 4.59
CA LEU A 76 -1.04 10.74 5.04
C LEU A 76 -2.13 9.88 5.68
N ARG A 77 -2.44 8.71 5.10
CA ARG A 77 -3.40 7.75 5.69
C ARG A 77 -2.93 7.29 7.07
N GLU A 78 -1.66 7.00 7.23
CA GLU A 78 -1.10 6.57 8.53
C GLU A 78 -1.13 7.69 9.56
N LEU A 79 -0.93 8.93 9.12
CA LEU A 79 -1.05 10.14 9.96
C LEU A 79 -2.51 10.54 10.25
N GLY A 80 -3.50 9.83 9.67
CA GLY A 80 -4.92 10.11 9.89
C GLY A 80 -5.51 11.22 9.05
N LYS A 81 -4.78 11.72 8.04
CA LYS A 81 -5.23 12.75 7.10
C LYS A 81 -5.97 12.11 5.91
N ASP A 82 -7.11 11.49 6.19
CA ASP A 82 -7.79 10.57 5.28
C ASP A 82 -8.26 11.22 3.97
N GLU A 83 -8.75 12.47 3.99
CA GLU A 83 -9.23 13.17 2.78
C GLU A 83 -8.07 13.52 1.85
N GLU A 84 -6.98 14.03 2.41
CA GLU A 84 -5.77 14.32 1.63
C GLU A 84 -5.18 13.02 1.06
N ALA A 85 -5.15 11.95 1.86
CA ALA A 85 -4.69 10.63 1.42
C ALA A 85 -5.48 10.12 0.21
N LEU A 86 -6.83 10.21 0.24
CA LEU A 86 -7.67 9.83 -0.89
C LEU A 86 -7.34 10.63 -2.16
N SER A 87 -7.14 11.93 -2.04
CA SER A 87 -6.79 12.79 -3.17
C SER A 87 -5.51 12.32 -3.86
N PHE A 88 -4.42 12.13 -3.08
CA PHE A 88 -3.13 11.71 -3.63
C PHE A 88 -3.14 10.27 -4.14
N LEU A 89 -3.81 9.35 -3.44
CA LEU A 89 -3.93 7.95 -3.88
C LEU A 89 -4.75 7.82 -5.16
N SER A 90 -5.82 8.60 -5.31
CA SER A 90 -6.64 8.60 -6.53
C SER A 90 -5.86 9.17 -7.72
N SER A 91 -5.12 10.25 -7.51
CA SER A 91 -4.23 10.80 -8.54
C SER A 91 -3.14 9.80 -8.95
N ALA A 92 -2.51 9.15 -7.98
CA ALA A 92 -1.52 8.10 -8.25
C ALA A 92 -2.12 6.92 -9.02
N LYS A 93 -3.31 6.44 -8.62
CA LYS A 93 -4.05 5.37 -9.32
C LYS A 93 -4.28 5.73 -10.78
N GLU A 94 -4.77 6.94 -11.06
CA GLU A 94 -5.01 7.43 -12.43
C GLU A 94 -3.72 7.45 -13.25
N MET A 95 -2.63 7.97 -12.68
CA MET A 95 -1.33 8.01 -13.36
C MET A 95 -0.79 6.60 -13.64
N PHE A 96 -0.90 5.66 -12.69
CA PHE A 96 -0.49 4.27 -12.90
C PHE A 96 -1.33 3.58 -14.00
N GLY A 97 -2.62 3.90 -14.09
CA GLY A 97 -3.48 3.43 -15.17
C GLY A 97 -2.99 3.92 -16.54
N LYS A 98 -2.65 5.20 -16.65
CA LYS A 98 -2.14 5.81 -17.91
C LYS A 98 -0.81 5.20 -18.37
N ILE A 99 0.08 4.86 -17.44
CA ILE A 99 1.38 4.24 -17.76
C ILE A 99 1.32 2.70 -17.73
N GLN A 100 0.14 2.10 -17.63
CA GLN A 100 -0.11 0.66 -17.60
C GLN A 100 0.69 -0.09 -16.53
N CYS A 101 0.93 0.55 -15.39
CA CYS A 101 1.60 -0.06 -14.25
C CYS A 101 0.60 -0.80 -13.35
N CYS A 102 0.11 -1.95 -13.81
CA CYS A 102 -0.99 -2.69 -13.18
C CYS A 102 -0.75 -3.00 -11.69
N LYS A 103 0.48 -3.38 -11.30
CA LYS A 103 0.79 -3.68 -9.91
C LYS A 103 0.63 -2.45 -9.00
N MET A 104 1.18 -1.31 -9.40
CA MET A 104 1.06 -0.08 -8.60
C MET A 104 -0.37 0.48 -8.62
N PHE A 105 -1.09 0.28 -9.71
CA PHE A 105 -2.52 0.59 -9.80
C PHE A 105 -3.31 -0.22 -8.75
N ALA A 106 -3.10 -1.54 -8.68
CA ALA A 106 -3.74 -2.39 -7.69
C ALA A 106 -3.37 -1.98 -6.25
N MET A 107 -2.10 -1.66 -6.01
CA MET A 107 -1.65 -1.19 -4.70
C MET A 107 -2.33 0.13 -4.30
N ALA A 108 -2.46 1.09 -5.22
CA ALA A 108 -3.16 2.35 -4.94
C ALA A 108 -4.66 2.12 -4.69
N THR A 109 -5.28 1.19 -5.44
CA THR A 109 -6.67 0.77 -5.24
C THR A 109 -6.88 0.14 -3.85
N ASP A 110 -5.98 -0.72 -3.40
CA ASP A 110 -6.00 -1.28 -2.03
C ASP A 110 -5.98 -0.16 -0.96
N GLU A 111 -5.08 0.81 -1.11
CA GLU A 111 -4.95 1.89 -0.14
C GLU A 111 -6.21 2.77 -0.07
N ILE A 112 -6.84 3.06 -1.22
CA ILE A 112 -8.14 3.74 -1.29
C ILE A 112 -9.20 2.90 -0.56
N GLY A 113 -9.22 1.59 -0.78
CA GLY A 113 -10.10 0.67 -0.07
C GLY A 113 -9.91 0.72 1.47
N MET A 114 -8.66 0.80 1.93
CA MET A 114 -8.35 0.91 3.36
C MET A 114 -8.84 2.25 3.97
N VAL A 115 -8.71 3.36 3.25
CA VAL A 115 -9.24 4.66 3.69
C VAL A 115 -10.77 4.60 3.74
N ASN A 116 -11.41 4.09 2.70
CA ASN A 116 -12.88 3.95 2.66
C ASN A 116 -13.40 3.09 3.82
N ARG A 117 -12.72 1.98 4.15
CA ARG A 117 -13.08 1.15 5.31
C ARG A 117 -12.97 1.92 6.62
N LYS A 118 -11.92 2.70 6.81
CA LYS A 118 -11.74 3.55 7.98
C LYS A 118 -12.86 4.59 8.11
N LYS A 119 -13.34 5.13 6.99
CA LYS A 119 -14.49 6.04 6.89
C LYS A 119 -15.84 5.31 7.01
N LYS A 120 -15.85 3.98 7.24
CA LYS A 120 -17.03 3.12 7.29
C LYS A 120 -17.82 3.05 5.96
N LEU A 121 -17.21 3.39 4.85
CA LEU A 121 -17.75 3.24 3.50
C LEU A 121 -17.48 1.80 3.02
N TYR A 122 -18.16 0.83 3.64
CA TYR A 122 -17.81 -0.59 3.50
C TYR A 122 -18.07 -1.13 2.09
N GLN A 123 -19.09 -0.63 1.39
CA GLN A 123 -19.39 -1.07 0.02
C GLN A 123 -18.31 -0.58 -0.97
N GLU A 124 -17.93 0.68 -0.88
CA GLU A 124 -16.86 1.27 -1.68
C GLU A 124 -15.51 0.60 -1.38
N SER A 125 -15.25 0.34 -0.11
CA SER A 125 -14.07 -0.39 0.34
C SER A 125 -14.01 -1.79 -0.27
N LEU A 126 -15.10 -2.55 -0.19
CA LEU A 126 -15.20 -3.89 -0.78
C LEU A 126 -14.96 -3.86 -2.28
N LYS A 127 -15.58 -2.92 -3.01
CA LYS A 127 -15.38 -2.75 -4.45
C LYS A 127 -13.91 -2.51 -4.80
N ASN A 128 -13.22 -1.65 -4.05
CA ASN A 128 -11.79 -1.39 -4.28
C ASN A 128 -10.94 -2.64 -4.03
N PHE A 129 -11.20 -3.38 -2.95
CA PHE A 129 -10.44 -4.60 -2.67
C PHE A 129 -10.71 -5.72 -3.69
N GLN A 130 -11.92 -5.84 -4.20
CA GLN A 130 -12.24 -6.78 -5.28
C GLN A 130 -11.54 -6.40 -6.59
N GLU A 131 -11.50 -5.11 -6.93
CA GLU A 131 -10.77 -4.62 -8.11
C GLU A 131 -9.27 -4.94 -8.01
N SER A 132 -8.64 -4.64 -6.87
CA SER A 132 -7.22 -4.95 -6.68
C SER A 132 -6.95 -6.45 -6.66
N TYR A 133 -7.82 -7.25 -6.04
CA TYR A 133 -7.72 -8.70 -5.99
C TYR A 133 -7.70 -9.32 -7.39
N ALA A 134 -8.64 -8.93 -8.26
CA ALA A 134 -8.70 -9.42 -9.63
C ALA A 134 -7.40 -9.11 -10.40
N ILE A 135 -6.86 -7.91 -10.24
CA ILE A 135 -5.59 -7.54 -10.88
C ILE A 135 -4.42 -8.39 -10.34
N TYR A 136 -4.37 -8.65 -9.01
CA TYR A 136 -3.32 -9.51 -8.45
C TYR A 136 -3.45 -10.97 -8.92
N GLU A 137 -4.66 -11.46 -9.17
CA GLU A 137 -4.87 -12.78 -9.77
C GLU A 137 -4.32 -12.82 -11.20
N GLU A 138 -4.62 -11.83 -12.05
CA GLU A 138 -4.07 -11.71 -13.40
C GLU A 138 -2.54 -11.65 -13.42
N LEU A 139 -1.96 -10.90 -12.47
CA LEU A 139 -0.52 -10.76 -12.31
C LEU A 139 0.14 -11.98 -11.64
N LYS A 140 -0.65 -12.93 -11.13
CA LYS A 140 -0.18 -14.06 -10.31
C LYS A 140 0.65 -13.60 -9.09
N ASP A 141 0.34 -12.42 -8.55
CA ASP A 141 1.00 -11.85 -7.36
C ASP A 141 0.38 -12.44 -6.09
N SER A 142 0.93 -13.57 -5.65
CA SER A 142 0.42 -14.28 -4.48
C SER A 142 0.42 -13.44 -3.20
N VAL A 143 1.35 -12.50 -3.03
CA VAL A 143 1.37 -11.58 -1.87
C VAL A 143 0.20 -10.60 -1.95
N GLY A 144 -0.04 -10.05 -3.13
CA GLY A 144 -1.19 -9.17 -3.39
C GLY A 144 -2.51 -9.89 -3.17
N ILE A 145 -2.66 -11.12 -3.69
CA ILE A 145 -3.86 -11.97 -3.54
C ILE A 145 -4.16 -12.20 -2.05
N VAL A 146 -3.17 -12.62 -1.26
CA VAL A 146 -3.36 -12.86 0.19
C VAL A 146 -3.80 -11.60 0.89
N ARG A 147 -3.12 -10.47 0.64
CA ARG A 147 -3.44 -9.19 1.28
C ARG A 147 -4.83 -8.67 0.91
N ALA A 148 -5.16 -8.68 -0.38
CA ALA A 148 -6.48 -8.23 -0.84
C ALA A 148 -7.59 -9.17 -0.35
N GLY A 149 -7.36 -10.50 -0.34
CA GLY A 149 -8.28 -11.48 0.23
C GLY A 149 -8.57 -11.24 1.72
N GLN A 150 -7.55 -10.95 2.53
CA GLN A 150 -7.75 -10.54 3.93
C GLN A 150 -8.60 -9.27 4.05
N ASN A 151 -8.32 -8.27 3.21
CA ASN A 151 -9.06 -7.01 3.23
C ASN A 151 -10.53 -7.20 2.82
N ILE A 152 -10.81 -8.07 1.84
CA ILE A 152 -12.17 -8.45 1.45
C ILE A 152 -12.87 -9.16 2.61
N GLY A 153 -12.20 -10.14 3.24
CA GLY A 153 -12.73 -10.82 4.41
C GLY A 153 -13.13 -9.84 5.52
N ARG A 154 -12.25 -8.88 5.85
CA ARG A 154 -12.57 -7.82 6.82
C ARG A 154 -13.75 -6.95 6.38
N ALA A 155 -13.86 -6.61 5.10
CA ALA A 155 -14.97 -5.82 4.61
C ALA A 155 -16.32 -6.57 4.76
N TYR A 156 -16.35 -7.86 4.50
CA TYR A 156 -17.51 -8.72 4.75
C TYR A 156 -17.83 -8.89 6.24
N LEU A 157 -16.80 -8.98 7.09
CA LEU A 157 -16.97 -9.02 8.54
C LEU A 157 -17.77 -7.81 9.05
N PHE A 158 -17.41 -6.60 8.61
CA PHE A 158 -18.13 -5.37 8.98
C PHE A 158 -19.55 -5.29 8.41
N GLN A 159 -19.88 -6.09 7.43
CA GLN A 159 -21.22 -6.22 6.85
C GLN A 159 -22.01 -7.39 7.45
N ASN A 160 -21.46 -8.10 8.44
CA ASN A 160 -22.04 -9.31 9.05
C ASN A 160 -22.28 -10.45 8.03
N ASN A 161 -21.53 -10.46 6.92
CA ASN A 161 -21.58 -11.53 5.93
C ASN A 161 -20.50 -12.58 6.27
N TRP A 162 -20.85 -13.47 7.18
CA TRP A 162 -19.93 -14.45 7.73
C TRP A 162 -19.42 -15.47 6.70
N ASP A 163 -20.31 -15.96 5.83
CA ASP A 163 -19.94 -16.97 4.82
C ASP A 163 -18.86 -16.44 3.87
N SER A 164 -19.07 -15.24 3.33
CA SER A 164 -18.07 -14.59 2.47
C SER A 164 -16.80 -14.25 3.24
N CYS A 165 -16.92 -13.82 4.49
CA CYS A 165 -15.79 -13.51 5.36
C CYS A 165 -14.89 -14.76 5.52
N TYR A 166 -15.46 -15.89 5.92
CA TYR A 166 -14.75 -17.16 6.07
C TYR A 166 -14.15 -17.66 4.76
N PHE A 167 -14.87 -17.54 3.66
CA PHE A 167 -14.39 -17.95 2.34
C PHE A 167 -13.08 -17.23 1.97
N TYR A 168 -13.06 -15.90 2.06
CA TYR A 168 -11.88 -15.13 1.69
C TYR A 168 -10.71 -15.30 2.67
N TYR A 169 -10.96 -15.40 3.97
CA TYR A 169 -9.90 -15.66 4.94
C TYR A 169 -9.30 -17.07 4.76
N ASN A 170 -10.10 -18.10 4.53
CA ASN A 170 -9.57 -19.45 4.32
C ASN A 170 -8.75 -19.56 3.04
N ASN A 171 -9.20 -18.96 1.94
CA ASN A 171 -8.43 -18.92 0.69
C ASN A 171 -7.09 -18.18 0.88
N ALA A 172 -7.10 -17.04 1.57
CA ALA A 172 -5.89 -16.31 1.89
C ALA A 172 -4.95 -17.13 2.80
N LEU A 173 -5.49 -17.84 3.79
CA LEU A 173 -4.74 -18.70 4.70
C LEU A 173 -4.08 -19.86 3.97
N GLU A 174 -4.82 -20.57 3.12
CA GLU A 174 -4.30 -21.69 2.32
C GLU A 174 -3.13 -21.23 1.44
N LEU A 175 -3.30 -20.10 0.75
CA LEU A 175 -2.24 -19.55 -0.10
C LEU A 175 -1.03 -19.09 0.72
N ALA A 176 -1.25 -18.44 1.87
CA ALA A 176 -0.18 -17.99 2.76
C ALA A 176 0.63 -19.18 3.30
N ARG A 177 -0.02 -20.27 3.72
CA ARG A 177 0.62 -21.51 4.14
C ARG A 177 1.44 -22.15 3.03
N LYS A 178 0.84 -22.31 1.85
CA LYS A 178 1.52 -22.87 0.67
C LYS A 178 2.77 -22.11 0.29
N LYS A 179 2.78 -20.79 0.50
CA LYS A 179 3.89 -19.89 0.17
C LYS A 179 4.78 -19.54 1.37
N GLN A 180 4.46 -20.03 2.56
CA GLN A 180 5.16 -19.73 3.83
C GLN A 180 5.24 -18.22 4.13
N TYR A 181 4.14 -17.50 3.92
CA TYR A 181 4.07 -16.07 4.20
C TYR A 181 3.82 -15.79 5.69
N PRO A 182 4.49 -14.77 6.28
CA PRO A 182 4.26 -14.36 7.67
C PRO A 182 2.82 -13.94 7.97
N SER A 183 2.05 -13.56 6.94
CA SER A 183 0.64 -13.19 7.06
C SER A 183 -0.26 -14.33 7.56
N GLU A 184 0.20 -15.59 7.54
CA GLU A 184 -0.53 -16.73 8.11
C GLU A 184 -0.97 -16.45 9.54
N VAL A 185 -0.06 -15.94 10.38
CA VAL A 185 -0.35 -15.65 11.80
C VAL A 185 -1.45 -14.61 11.95
N SER A 186 -1.42 -13.56 11.14
CA SER A 186 -2.45 -12.51 11.21
C SER A 186 -3.81 -13.01 10.74
N ILE A 187 -3.85 -13.88 9.72
CA ILE A 187 -5.12 -14.47 9.23
C ILE A 187 -5.72 -15.40 10.30
N LEU A 188 -4.88 -16.23 10.93
CA LEU A 188 -5.33 -17.13 12.01
C LEU A 188 -5.88 -16.33 13.20
N HIS A 189 -5.23 -15.24 13.56
CA HIS A 189 -5.72 -14.34 14.62
C HIS A 189 -7.11 -13.79 14.27
N GLU A 190 -7.32 -13.34 13.04
CA GLU A 190 -8.60 -12.80 12.59
C GLU A 190 -9.68 -13.90 12.54
N LEU A 191 -9.36 -15.09 12.08
CA LEU A 191 -10.26 -16.24 12.14
C LEU A 191 -10.58 -16.64 13.59
N GLY A 192 -9.59 -16.58 14.51
CA GLY A 192 -9.79 -16.84 15.93
C GLY A 192 -10.69 -15.84 16.65
N ILE A 193 -10.82 -14.62 16.16
CA ILE A 193 -11.80 -13.64 16.68
C ILE A 193 -13.25 -14.00 16.26
N LEU A 194 -13.41 -14.80 15.20
CA LEU A 194 -14.72 -15.19 14.66
C LEU A 194 -15.32 -16.42 15.35
N TYR A 195 -14.54 -17.12 16.20
CA TYR A 195 -14.98 -18.23 17.05
C TYR A 195 -15.17 -17.79 18.51
#